data_1f2d677a5ca788100d8175663cd744c0
#
_entry.id   1f2d677a5ca788100d8175663cd744c0
#
_cell.length_a   1.000
_cell.length_b   1.000
_cell.length_c   1.000
_cell.angle_alpha   90.00
_cell.angle_beta   90.00
_cell.angle_gamma   90.00
#
_symmetry.space_group_name_H-M   'P 1'
#
loop_
_entity.id
_entity.type
_entity.pdbx_description
1 polymer ?
#
loop_
_entity_poly.entity_id
_entity_poly.type
_entity_poly.pdbx_seq_one_letter_code
_entity_poly.pdbx_strand_id
1 'polypeptide(L)'
;DIHTLSDKYKNNSENWKMTDVVNHFNINISKYFPTVVILAGSESDMPHIEKISNACKNLDLYTKIHISSAHKNTEKVLEILNMYNNQNGNVVFVTVAGRSNALSGVVACNTQYPTIACPPFSDKVDMMVNINSTLQMPSKVPVMTILEPGNVALAIKRMFQ
;
A
#
# COMPACT_ATOMS: atom_id res chain seq x y z
N ASP A 1 12.06 14.71 -17.49
CA ASP A 1 12.59 13.94 -16.38
C ASP A 1 12.48 14.77 -15.10
N ILE A 2 11.83 14.23 -14.04
CA ILE A 2 11.54 14.96 -12.79
C ILE A 2 12.83 15.37 -12.08
N HIS A 3 13.89 14.57 -12.18
CA HIS A 3 15.19 14.93 -11.62
C HIS A 3 15.79 16.14 -12.31
N THR A 4 15.66 16.25 -13.61
CA THR A 4 16.14 17.41 -14.40
C THR A 4 15.35 18.68 -14.08
N LEU A 5 14.04 18.56 -13.82
CA LEU A 5 13.22 19.68 -13.36
C LEU A 5 13.60 20.12 -11.94
N SER A 6 13.83 19.16 -11.02
CA SER A 6 14.27 19.44 -9.66
C SER A 6 15.58 20.26 -9.63
N ASP A 7 16.55 19.88 -10.44
CA ASP A 7 17.85 20.57 -10.47
C ASP A 7 17.79 21.96 -11.09
N LYS A 8 16.89 22.18 -12.03
CA LYS A 8 16.68 23.49 -12.67
C LYS A 8 16.04 24.53 -11.73
N TYR A 9 15.29 24.08 -10.72
CA TYR A 9 14.56 24.95 -9.79
C TYR A 9 15.15 24.99 -8.37
N LYS A 10 16.19 24.20 -8.08
CA LYS A 10 16.92 24.24 -6.79
C LYS A 10 17.48 25.62 -6.43
N ASN A 11 17.76 26.45 -7.41
CA ASN A 11 18.39 27.77 -7.20
C ASN A 11 17.40 28.88 -6.79
N ASN A 12 16.07 28.64 -6.83
CA ASN A 12 15.08 29.68 -6.50
C ASN A 12 14.15 29.34 -5.33
N SER A 13 14.28 28.18 -4.70
CA SER A 13 13.36 27.76 -3.64
C SER A 13 14.02 26.82 -2.66
N GLU A 14 14.88 27.32 -1.79
CA GLU A 14 15.55 26.55 -0.72
C GLU A 14 14.60 25.80 0.24
N ASN A 15 13.27 25.99 0.11
CA ASN A 15 12.26 25.40 1.01
C ASN A 15 11.10 24.69 0.30
N TRP A 16 11.15 24.46 -0.99
CA TRP A 16 10.05 23.74 -1.67
C TRP A 16 10.10 22.25 -1.37
N LYS A 17 9.05 21.75 -0.71
CA LYS A 17 8.83 20.32 -0.58
C LYS A 17 8.37 19.73 -1.92
N MET A 18 8.62 18.46 -2.19
CA MET A 18 8.17 17.78 -3.41
C MET A 18 6.66 18.01 -3.68
N THR A 19 5.85 18.08 -2.62
CA THR A 19 4.42 18.41 -2.67
C THR A 19 4.13 19.78 -3.29
N ASP A 20 4.99 20.76 -3.06
CA ASP A 20 4.81 22.13 -3.56
C ASP A 20 5.14 22.21 -5.07
N VAL A 21 6.17 21.50 -5.49
CA VAL A 21 6.53 21.35 -6.91
C VAL A 21 5.41 20.67 -7.69
N VAL A 22 4.85 19.62 -7.13
CA VAL A 22 3.73 18.88 -7.74
C VAL A 22 2.48 19.74 -7.89
N ASN A 23 2.11 20.46 -6.85
CA ASN A 23 0.94 21.33 -6.87
C ASN A 23 1.15 22.52 -7.84
N HIS A 24 2.36 23.09 -7.89
CA HIS A 24 2.67 24.20 -8.76
C HIS A 24 2.61 23.85 -10.26
N PHE A 25 3.09 22.66 -10.62
CA PHE A 25 3.15 22.20 -12.01
C PHE A 25 1.97 21.30 -12.40
N ASN A 26 0.98 21.10 -11.51
CA ASN A 26 -0.15 20.20 -11.71
C ASN A 26 0.27 18.79 -12.19
N ILE A 27 1.41 18.31 -11.67
CA ILE A 27 1.98 17.02 -12.02
C ILE A 27 1.21 15.93 -11.28
N ASN A 28 0.62 15.00 -12.01
CA ASN A 28 0.02 13.82 -11.40
C ASN A 28 1.12 12.87 -10.88
N ILE A 29 1.40 12.93 -9.57
CA ILE A 29 2.44 12.10 -8.93
C ILE A 29 2.20 10.61 -9.16
N SER A 30 0.95 10.17 -9.17
CA SER A 30 0.61 8.76 -9.33
C SER A 30 1.04 8.19 -10.69
N LYS A 31 1.33 9.06 -11.67
CA LYS A 31 1.86 8.66 -12.98
C LYS A 31 3.34 8.27 -12.93
N TYR A 32 4.09 8.86 -12.01
CA TYR A 32 5.56 8.73 -11.95
C TYR A 32 6.07 7.93 -10.74
N PHE A 33 5.31 7.97 -9.64
CA PHE A 33 5.64 7.26 -8.40
C PHE A 33 4.49 6.37 -7.98
N PRO A 34 4.77 5.14 -7.51
CA PRO A 34 3.73 4.26 -7.03
C PRO A 34 3.09 4.84 -5.76
N THR A 35 1.76 4.82 -5.72
CA THR A 35 1.01 5.05 -4.49
C THR A 35 0.84 3.73 -3.77
N VAL A 36 1.35 3.63 -2.56
CA VAL A 36 1.16 2.47 -1.69
C VAL A 36 -0.10 2.70 -0.86
N VAL A 37 -1.13 1.94 -1.15
CA VAL A 37 -2.40 2.00 -0.42
C VAL A 37 -2.41 0.93 0.64
N ILE A 38 -2.24 1.32 1.91
CA ILE A 38 -2.32 0.41 3.05
C ILE A 38 -3.77 0.32 3.48
N LEU A 39 -4.38 -0.85 3.33
CA LEU A 39 -5.75 -1.12 3.71
C LEU A 39 -5.77 -2.13 4.86
N ALA A 40 -6.25 -1.70 6.02
CA ALA A 40 -6.26 -2.51 7.23
C ALA A 40 -7.66 -2.84 7.70
N GLY A 41 -7.82 -4.03 8.28
CA GLY A 41 -9.11 -4.51 8.78
C GLY A 41 -9.54 -3.90 10.12
N SER A 42 -8.60 -3.34 10.89
CA SER A 42 -8.85 -2.83 12.24
C SER A 42 -7.88 -1.72 12.62
N GLU A 43 -8.36 -0.77 13.42
CA GLU A 43 -7.50 0.24 14.05
C GLU A 43 -6.51 -0.36 15.05
N SER A 44 -6.81 -1.52 15.61
CA SER A 44 -5.88 -2.24 16.50
C SER A 44 -4.55 -2.61 15.84
N ASP A 45 -4.52 -2.62 14.50
CA ASP A 45 -3.34 -2.95 13.71
C ASP A 45 -2.44 -1.74 13.43
N MET A 46 -2.79 -0.54 13.96
CA MET A 46 -2.01 0.70 13.74
C MET A 46 -0.52 0.57 14.00
N PRO A 47 -0.04 -0.10 15.07
CA PRO A 47 1.40 -0.24 15.29
C PRO A 47 2.11 -1.00 14.14
N HIS A 48 1.44 -1.95 13.50
CA HIS A 48 1.96 -2.68 12.35
C HIS A 48 1.89 -1.84 11.07
N ILE A 49 0.78 -1.13 10.88
CA ILE A 49 0.56 -0.19 9.76
C ILE A 49 1.65 0.89 9.74
N GLU A 50 1.96 1.46 10.91
CA GLU A 50 2.99 2.48 11.05
C GLU A 50 4.39 1.97 10.68
N LYS A 51 4.72 0.72 11.00
CA LYS A 51 5.98 0.10 10.56
C LYS A 51 6.08 0.03 9.04
N ILE A 52 5.00 -0.37 8.36
CA ILE A 52 4.94 -0.43 6.90
C ILE A 52 5.05 0.98 6.31
N SER A 53 4.26 1.92 6.83
CA SER A 53 4.24 3.30 6.35
C SER A 53 5.61 3.99 6.51
N ASN A 54 6.26 3.82 7.66
CA ASN A 54 7.59 4.36 7.91
C ASN A 54 8.66 3.72 7.01
N ALA A 55 8.59 2.41 6.77
CA ALA A 55 9.47 1.73 5.84
C ALA A 55 9.31 2.26 4.40
N CYS A 56 8.07 2.47 3.96
CA CYS A 56 7.76 3.09 2.68
C CYS A 56 8.32 4.53 2.58
N LYS A 57 8.08 5.33 3.61
CA LYS A 57 8.58 6.72 3.67
C LYS A 57 10.10 6.81 3.59
N ASN A 58 10.81 5.89 4.23
CA ASN A 58 12.28 5.85 4.19
C ASN A 58 12.83 5.49 2.79
N LEU A 59 12.00 4.96 1.90
CA LEU A 59 12.31 4.65 0.50
C LEU A 59 11.65 5.61 -0.50
N ASP A 60 11.18 6.78 -0.04
CA ASP A 60 10.48 7.79 -0.83
C ASP A 60 9.22 7.28 -1.53
N LEU A 61 8.54 6.29 -0.94
CA LEU A 61 7.25 5.80 -1.41
C LEU A 61 6.12 6.58 -0.73
N TYR A 62 5.17 7.05 -1.53
CA TYR A 62 3.99 7.73 -1.03
C TYR A 62 2.95 6.73 -0.52
N THR A 63 2.45 6.94 0.69
CA THR A 63 1.48 6.04 1.33
C THR A 63 0.14 6.71 1.59
N LYS A 64 -0.95 5.95 1.41
CA LYS A 64 -2.29 6.28 1.91
C LYS A 64 -2.81 5.15 2.77
N ILE A 65 -3.42 5.47 3.89
CA ILE A 65 -3.92 4.50 4.86
C ILE A 65 -5.44 4.57 4.90
N HIS A 66 -6.08 3.41 4.78
CA HIS A 66 -7.52 3.24 4.97
C HIS A 66 -7.78 2.10 5.95
N ILE A 67 -8.80 2.25 6.78
CA ILE A 67 -9.22 1.21 7.72
C ILE A 67 -10.65 0.82 7.40
N SER A 68 -10.83 -0.43 6.98
CA SER A 68 -12.13 -1.03 6.75
C SER A 68 -12.05 -2.55 6.77
N SER A 69 -12.92 -3.17 7.55
CA SER A 69 -12.98 -4.63 7.67
C SER A 69 -13.75 -5.25 6.50
N ALA A 70 -13.13 -6.23 5.83
CA ALA A 70 -13.81 -6.98 4.78
C ALA A 70 -15.02 -7.79 5.30
N HIS A 71 -15.03 -8.20 6.57
CA HIS A 71 -16.15 -8.91 7.18
C HIS A 71 -17.26 -7.98 7.69
N LYS A 72 -16.90 -6.82 8.24
CA LYS A 72 -17.86 -5.95 8.95
C LYS A 72 -18.39 -4.82 8.05
N ASN A 73 -17.62 -4.40 7.05
CA ASN A 73 -17.96 -3.29 6.17
C ASN A 73 -17.37 -3.51 4.76
N THR A 74 -17.84 -4.56 4.09
CA THR A 74 -17.38 -4.98 2.77
C THR A 74 -17.62 -3.89 1.72
N GLU A 75 -18.76 -3.22 1.76
CA GLU A 75 -19.11 -2.14 0.82
C GLU A 75 -18.09 -1.01 0.87
N LYS A 76 -17.66 -0.61 2.07
CA LYS A 76 -16.64 0.42 2.23
C LYS A 76 -15.29 0.01 1.63
N VAL A 77 -14.92 -1.26 1.75
CA VAL A 77 -13.72 -1.80 1.09
C VAL A 77 -13.84 -1.63 -0.43
N LEU A 78 -14.98 -2.02 -1.01
CA LEU A 78 -15.22 -1.90 -2.46
C LEU A 78 -15.24 -0.44 -2.94
N GLU A 79 -15.82 0.48 -2.17
CA GLU A 79 -15.77 1.93 -2.46
C GLU A 79 -14.32 2.44 -2.53
N ILE A 80 -13.49 2.06 -1.55
CA ILE A 80 -12.06 2.43 -1.52
C ILE A 80 -11.36 1.88 -2.77
N LEU A 81 -11.56 0.61 -3.13
CA LEU A 81 -10.96 0.02 -4.32
C LEU A 81 -11.39 0.73 -5.60
N ASN A 82 -12.69 1.03 -5.74
CA ASN A 82 -13.23 1.75 -6.91
C ASN A 82 -12.60 3.14 -7.06
N MET A 83 -12.34 3.83 -5.97
CA MET A 83 -11.68 5.14 -6.00
C MET A 83 -10.28 5.05 -6.64
N TYR A 84 -9.50 3.99 -6.34
CA TYR A 84 -8.18 3.79 -6.93
C TYR A 84 -8.24 3.16 -8.33
N ASN A 85 -9.14 2.23 -8.58
CA ASN A 85 -9.31 1.60 -9.89
C ASN A 85 -9.68 2.59 -11.00
N ASN A 86 -10.33 3.70 -10.64
CA ASN A 86 -10.70 4.77 -11.57
C ASN A 86 -9.62 5.84 -11.75
N GLN A 87 -8.46 5.68 -11.08
CA GLN A 87 -7.34 6.61 -11.23
C GLN A 87 -6.32 6.07 -12.24
N ASN A 88 -5.74 6.98 -13.02
CA ASN A 88 -4.60 6.65 -13.87
C ASN A 88 -3.33 6.79 -13.03
N GLY A 89 -2.60 5.71 -12.82
CA GLY A 89 -1.34 5.73 -12.09
C GLY A 89 -0.89 4.36 -11.61
N ASN A 90 0.28 4.32 -11.02
CA ASN A 90 0.83 3.13 -10.41
C ASN A 90 0.32 3.03 -8.96
N VAL A 91 -0.36 1.94 -8.64
CA VAL A 91 -0.87 1.65 -7.29
C VAL A 91 -0.40 0.27 -6.85
N VAL A 92 -0.07 0.13 -5.58
CA VAL A 92 0.10 -1.17 -4.93
C VAL A 92 -0.73 -1.18 -3.66
N PHE A 93 -1.58 -2.19 -3.52
CA PHE A 93 -2.30 -2.41 -2.29
C PHE A 93 -1.48 -3.24 -1.31
N VAL A 94 -1.39 -2.77 -0.07
CA VAL A 94 -0.84 -3.54 1.06
C VAL A 94 -1.95 -3.78 2.05
N THR A 95 -2.32 -5.03 2.26
CA THR A 95 -3.40 -5.39 3.18
C THR A 95 -2.83 -5.82 4.53
N VAL A 96 -3.45 -5.32 5.59
CA VAL A 96 -3.10 -5.63 6.99
C VAL A 96 -4.34 -6.20 7.67
N ALA A 97 -4.35 -7.51 7.83
CA ALA A 97 -5.41 -8.21 8.55
C ALA A 97 -4.86 -9.49 9.17
N GLY A 98 -5.08 -9.65 10.47
CA GLY A 98 -4.75 -10.86 11.19
C GLY A 98 -5.88 -11.88 11.18
N ARG A 99 -5.71 -12.99 11.87
CA ARG A 99 -6.69 -14.08 12.03
C ARG A 99 -7.22 -14.59 10.68
N SER A 100 -8.54 -14.62 10.49
CA SER A 100 -9.17 -14.97 9.22
C SER A 100 -9.06 -13.80 8.26
N ASN A 101 -8.00 -13.79 7.43
CA ASN A 101 -7.72 -12.72 6.50
C ASN A 101 -8.56 -12.84 5.23
N ALA A 102 -9.78 -12.33 5.25
CA ALA A 102 -10.59 -12.19 4.03
C ALA A 102 -10.15 -10.96 3.20
N LEU A 103 -9.53 -9.96 3.83
CA LEU A 103 -9.27 -8.65 3.22
C LEU A 103 -8.37 -8.76 1.98
N SER A 104 -7.28 -9.51 2.07
CA SER A 104 -6.33 -9.62 0.94
C SER A 104 -6.96 -10.27 -0.29
N GLY A 105 -7.79 -11.29 -0.11
CA GLY A 105 -8.54 -11.93 -1.19
C GLY A 105 -9.57 -11.01 -1.83
N VAL A 106 -10.34 -10.29 -1.01
CA VAL A 106 -11.32 -9.29 -1.49
C VAL A 106 -10.64 -8.20 -2.30
N VAL A 107 -9.52 -7.66 -1.81
CA VAL A 107 -8.74 -6.65 -2.54
C VAL A 107 -8.24 -7.21 -3.87
N ALA A 108 -7.56 -8.35 -3.86
CA ALA A 108 -6.96 -8.93 -5.07
C ALA A 108 -7.99 -9.33 -6.14
N CYS A 109 -9.23 -9.65 -5.75
CA CYS A 109 -10.32 -9.96 -6.69
C CYS A 109 -10.94 -8.71 -7.32
N ASN A 110 -10.83 -7.55 -6.68
CA ASN A 110 -11.55 -6.35 -7.06
C ASN A 110 -10.63 -5.22 -7.56
N THR A 111 -9.39 -5.53 -7.88
CA THR A 111 -8.43 -4.59 -8.49
C THR A 111 -7.54 -5.28 -9.52
N GLN A 112 -7.02 -4.50 -10.46
CA GLN A 112 -5.97 -4.93 -11.39
C GLN A 112 -4.56 -4.62 -10.86
N TYR A 113 -4.46 -3.93 -9.74
CA TYR A 113 -3.19 -3.56 -9.14
C TYR A 113 -2.61 -4.68 -8.28
N PRO A 114 -1.27 -4.75 -8.14
CA PRO A 114 -0.62 -5.70 -7.25
C PRO A 114 -1.14 -5.61 -5.82
N THR A 115 -1.37 -6.76 -5.20
CA THR A 115 -1.82 -6.88 -3.81
C THR A 115 -0.79 -7.65 -2.99
N ILE A 116 -0.29 -7.04 -1.91
CA ILE A 116 0.64 -7.64 -0.96
C ILE A 116 -0.06 -7.74 0.39
N ALA A 117 -0.19 -8.94 0.93
CA ALA A 117 -0.63 -9.16 2.29
C ALA A 117 0.58 -9.08 3.24
N CYS A 118 0.46 -8.24 4.26
CA CYS A 118 1.44 -8.12 5.35
C CYS A 118 0.71 -8.26 6.70
N PRO A 119 0.26 -9.46 7.05
CA PRO A 119 -0.54 -9.68 8.24
C PRO A 119 0.27 -9.49 9.52
N PRO A 120 -0.30 -8.86 10.57
CA PRO A 120 0.31 -8.82 11.88
C PRO A 120 0.08 -10.15 12.62
N PHE A 121 1.07 -10.59 13.36
CA PHE A 121 0.97 -11.73 14.27
C PHE A 121 1.54 -11.35 15.64
N SER A 122 0.88 -11.80 16.70
CA SER A 122 1.33 -11.55 18.06
C SER A 122 2.56 -12.39 18.44
N ASP A 123 2.62 -13.63 17.95
CA ASP A 123 3.69 -14.59 18.19
C ASP A 123 3.71 -15.68 17.09
N LYS A 124 4.62 -16.64 17.24
CA LYS A 124 4.79 -17.74 16.28
C LYS A 124 3.59 -18.69 16.22
N VAL A 125 2.89 -18.90 17.34
CA VAL A 125 1.72 -19.79 17.38
C VAL A 125 0.56 -19.12 16.64
N ASP A 126 0.31 -17.86 16.91
CA ASP A 126 -0.67 -17.04 16.19
C ASP A 126 -0.40 -17.08 14.68
N MET A 127 0.86 -16.90 14.29
CA MET A 127 1.26 -17.01 12.88
C MET A 127 0.94 -18.38 12.29
N MET A 128 1.34 -19.47 12.94
CA MET A 128 1.13 -20.83 12.44
C MET A 128 -0.37 -21.17 12.26
N VAL A 129 -1.21 -20.66 13.15
CA VAL A 129 -2.67 -20.89 13.09
C VAL A 129 -3.32 -20.07 11.98
N ASN A 130 -2.93 -18.81 11.85
CA ASN A 130 -3.68 -17.84 11.03
C ASN A 130 -3.09 -17.59 9.65
N ILE A 131 -1.81 -17.91 9.38
CA ILE A 131 -1.16 -17.63 8.10
C ILE A 131 -1.86 -18.29 6.90
N ASN A 132 -2.46 -19.44 7.10
CA ASN A 132 -3.12 -20.20 6.03
C ASN A 132 -4.27 -19.43 5.37
N SER A 133 -4.99 -18.60 6.12
CA SER A 133 -6.06 -17.75 5.55
C SER A 133 -5.52 -16.69 4.57
N THR A 134 -4.24 -16.36 4.67
CA THR A 134 -3.56 -15.45 3.75
C THR A 134 -2.95 -16.20 2.56
N LEU A 135 -2.42 -17.40 2.77
CA LEU A 135 -1.71 -18.18 1.75
C LEU A 135 -2.64 -18.95 0.82
N GLN A 136 -3.80 -19.38 1.31
CA GLN A 136 -4.73 -20.23 0.56
C GLN A 136 -5.70 -19.39 -0.28
N MET A 137 -5.22 -18.80 -1.37
CA MET A 137 -6.07 -18.05 -2.29
C MET A 137 -6.61 -18.95 -3.40
N PRO A 138 -7.86 -18.74 -3.84
CA PRO A 138 -8.42 -19.46 -4.98
C PRO A 138 -7.71 -19.07 -6.29
N SER A 139 -7.92 -19.87 -7.32
CA SER A 139 -7.41 -19.58 -8.67
C SER A 139 -7.83 -18.18 -9.14
N LYS A 140 -6.93 -17.48 -9.81
CA LYS A 140 -7.11 -16.10 -10.34
C LYS A 140 -7.23 -15.01 -9.26
N VAL A 141 -6.80 -15.28 -8.04
CA VAL A 141 -6.70 -14.30 -6.95
C VAL A 141 -5.24 -14.17 -6.54
N PRO A 142 -4.45 -13.33 -7.23
CA PRO A 142 -3.02 -13.21 -6.97
C PRO A 142 -2.76 -12.34 -5.75
N VAL A 143 -2.35 -12.93 -4.64
CA VAL A 143 -1.88 -12.24 -3.43
C VAL A 143 -0.44 -12.63 -3.16
N MET A 144 0.44 -11.65 -3.10
CA MET A 144 1.79 -11.84 -2.59
C MET A 144 1.76 -11.71 -1.06
N THR A 145 2.53 -12.53 -0.35
CA THR A 145 2.61 -12.48 1.12
C THR A 145 4.02 -12.14 1.56
N ILE A 146 4.17 -11.04 2.27
CA ILE A 146 5.43 -10.57 2.84
C ILE A 146 5.17 -10.18 4.30
N LEU A 147 5.80 -10.88 5.24
CA LEU A 147 5.51 -10.71 6.66
C LEU A 147 6.25 -9.55 7.31
N GLU A 148 7.42 -9.21 6.79
CA GLU A 148 8.27 -8.17 7.36
C GLU A 148 7.98 -6.81 6.68
N PRO A 149 7.56 -5.78 7.45
CA PRO A 149 7.19 -4.47 6.92
C PRO A 149 8.24 -3.78 6.03
N GLY A 150 9.53 -3.86 6.41
CA GLY A 150 10.61 -3.29 5.62
C GLY A 150 10.79 -3.99 4.28
N ASN A 151 10.57 -5.31 4.25
CA ASN A 151 10.62 -6.08 3.00
C ASN A 151 9.43 -5.77 2.07
N VAL A 152 8.26 -5.40 2.61
CA VAL A 152 7.14 -4.91 1.79
C VAL A 152 7.55 -3.64 1.04
N ALA A 153 8.08 -2.66 1.75
CA ALA A 153 8.52 -1.40 1.15
C ALA A 153 9.62 -1.63 0.09
N LEU A 154 10.60 -2.48 0.41
CA LEU A 154 11.69 -2.80 -0.50
C LEU A 154 11.22 -3.54 -1.75
N ALA A 155 10.27 -4.47 -1.62
CA ALA A 155 9.68 -5.17 -2.75
C ALA A 155 8.94 -4.20 -3.69
N ILE A 156 8.13 -3.29 -3.12
CA ILE A 156 7.43 -2.26 -3.91
C ILE A 156 8.44 -1.35 -4.61
N LYS A 157 9.49 -0.89 -3.92
CA LYS A 157 10.52 -0.07 -4.54
C LYS A 157 11.14 -0.75 -5.77
N ARG A 158 11.43 -2.05 -5.67
CA ARG A 158 12.00 -2.84 -6.78
C ARG A 158 11.05 -3.09 -7.94
N MET A 159 9.74 -3.10 -7.71
CA MET A 159 8.74 -3.28 -8.77
C MET A 159 8.65 -2.06 -9.71
N PHE A 160 9.06 -0.87 -9.23
CA PHE A 160 8.88 0.40 -9.94
C PHE A 160 10.21 1.14 -10.18
N GLN A 161 11.31 0.43 -10.14
CA GLN A 161 12.64 0.95 -10.53
C GLN A 161 12.82 1.02 -12.04
#